data_226990feff2f0171cd03a99f0920b9ac
#
_entry.id   226990feff2f0171cd03a99f0920b9ac
#
_cell.length_a   1.000
_cell.length_b   1.000
_cell.length_c   1.000
_cell.angle_alpha   90.00
_cell.angle_beta   90.00
_cell.angle_gamma   90.00
#
_symmetry.space_group_name_H-M   'P 1'
#
loop_
_entity.id
_entity.type
_entity.pdbx_description
1 polymer ?
#
loop_
_entity_poly.entity_id
_entity_poly.type
_entity_poly.pdbx_seq_one_letter_code
_entity_poly.pdbx_strand_id
1 'polypeptide(L)'
;MIAVIFEVWPAGGHKQTYLDIAASLRPELGRIDGFIGIERFQSLTDPGKLLSLSFWRDEAAIQTWRNRPAHRATQAKGRAKGRAGVFAGYRLRIAGVIRDYGMTDRAQAPADSRAAHDA
;
A
#
# COMPACT_ATOMS: atom_id res chain seq x y z
N MET A 1 8.19 -8.96 -8.39
CA MET A 1 7.15 -8.45 -7.47
C MET A 1 7.48 -7.02 -7.07
N ILE A 2 6.49 -6.18 -7.04
CA ILE A 2 6.62 -4.77 -6.71
C ILE A 2 5.83 -4.50 -5.43
N ALA A 3 6.41 -3.73 -4.53
CA ALA A 3 5.74 -3.24 -3.33
C ALA A 3 5.36 -1.78 -3.50
N VAL A 4 4.13 -1.40 -3.15
CA VAL A 4 3.71 -0.01 -3.04
C VAL A 4 3.58 0.32 -1.56
N ILE A 5 4.37 1.28 -1.13
CA ILE A 5 4.44 1.74 0.25
C ILE A 5 3.80 3.12 0.31
N PHE A 6 2.58 3.18 0.80
CA PHE A 6 1.81 4.42 0.86
C PHE A 6 1.65 4.84 2.31
N GLU A 7 2.41 5.87 2.70
CA GLU A 7 2.29 6.49 4.00
C GLU A 7 1.32 7.66 3.89
N VAL A 8 0.33 7.75 4.76
CA VAL A 8 -0.70 8.78 4.70
C VAL A 8 -0.98 9.35 6.07
N TRP A 9 -1.14 10.67 6.09
CA TRP A 9 -1.63 11.41 7.24
C TRP A 9 -3.02 11.94 6.88
N PRO A 10 -4.10 11.27 7.28
CA PRO A 10 -5.44 11.80 7.07
C PRO A 10 -5.60 13.16 7.73
N ALA A 11 -6.30 14.08 7.08
CA ALA A 11 -6.61 15.37 7.68
C ALA A 11 -7.47 15.19 8.94
N GLY A 12 -7.40 16.14 9.85
CA GLY A 12 -8.12 16.08 11.12
C GLY A 12 -9.60 15.76 10.92
N GLY A 13 -10.10 14.71 11.58
CA GLY A 13 -11.48 14.23 11.46
C GLY A 13 -11.76 13.39 10.22
N HIS A 14 -10.77 13.13 9.36
CA HIS A 14 -10.97 12.38 8.10
C HIS A 14 -10.38 10.98 8.11
N LYS A 15 -9.89 10.47 9.23
CA LYS A 15 -9.31 9.12 9.29
C LYS A 15 -10.33 8.06 8.89
N GLN A 16 -11.53 8.12 9.47
CA GLN A 16 -12.58 7.16 9.14
C GLN A 16 -13.04 7.31 7.69
N THR A 17 -13.13 8.55 7.19
CA THR A 17 -13.45 8.81 5.78
C THR A 17 -12.45 8.14 4.85
N TYR A 18 -11.15 8.25 5.14
CA TYR A 18 -10.11 7.59 4.37
C TYR A 18 -10.27 6.06 4.39
N LEU A 19 -10.50 5.47 5.57
CA LEU A 19 -10.67 4.03 5.70
C LEU A 19 -11.92 3.53 4.97
N ASP A 20 -13.01 4.27 4.99
CA ASP A 20 -14.25 3.93 4.30
C ASP A 20 -14.05 3.95 2.77
N ILE A 21 -13.38 4.98 2.26
CA ILE A 21 -13.05 5.08 0.83
C ILE A 21 -12.16 3.91 0.41
N ALA A 22 -11.15 3.61 1.20
CA ALA A 22 -10.25 2.51 0.92
C ALA A 22 -10.98 1.15 0.89
N ALA A 23 -11.90 0.95 1.82
CA ALA A 23 -12.73 -0.26 1.85
C ALA A 23 -13.65 -0.36 0.63
N SER A 24 -14.20 0.77 0.17
CA SER A 24 -15.07 0.81 -1.02
C SER A 24 -14.34 0.45 -2.31
N LEU A 25 -13.03 0.67 -2.38
CA LEU A 25 -12.21 0.39 -3.56
C LEU A 25 -11.69 -1.05 -3.60
N ARG A 26 -11.74 -1.77 -2.48
CA ARG A 26 -11.15 -3.09 -2.36
C ARG A 26 -11.70 -4.12 -3.37
N PRO A 27 -13.01 -4.19 -3.66
CA PRO A 27 -13.51 -5.14 -4.65
C PRO A 27 -12.95 -4.89 -6.05
N GLU A 28 -12.79 -3.64 -6.47
CA GLU A 28 -12.19 -3.32 -7.77
C GLU A 28 -10.70 -3.65 -7.79
N LEU A 29 -10.00 -3.38 -6.70
CA LEU A 29 -8.58 -3.66 -6.57
C LEU A 29 -8.29 -5.15 -6.76
N GLY A 30 -9.10 -6.02 -6.17
CA GLY A 30 -8.96 -7.48 -6.30
C GLY A 30 -9.19 -8.01 -7.71
N ARG A 31 -9.79 -7.22 -8.62
CA ARG A 31 -10.04 -7.61 -10.00
C ARG A 31 -8.88 -7.23 -10.94
N ILE A 32 -7.91 -6.46 -10.48
CA ILE A 32 -6.77 -6.09 -11.30
C ILE A 32 -5.85 -7.30 -11.47
N ASP A 33 -5.59 -7.68 -12.72
CA ASP A 33 -4.62 -8.72 -13.02
C ASP A 33 -3.23 -8.27 -12.55
N GLY A 34 -2.57 -9.10 -11.76
CA GLY A 34 -1.28 -8.79 -11.16
C GLY A 34 -1.34 -8.16 -9.77
N PHE A 35 -2.52 -7.88 -9.24
CA PHE A 35 -2.66 -7.51 -7.84
C PHE A 35 -2.45 -8.75 -6.96
N ILE A 36 -1.62 -8.63 -5.92
CA ILE A 36 -1.30 -9.76 -5.03
C ILE A 36 -1.98 -9.60 -3.68
N GLY A 37 -1.87 -8.44 -3.06
CA GLY A 37 -2.50 -8.23 -1.76
C GLY A 37 -2.27 -6.82 -1.23
N ILE A 38 -3.05 -6.45 -0.22
CA ILE A 38 -2.95 -5.15 0.44
C ILE A 38 -3.33 -5.31 1.91
N GLU A 39 -2.61 -4.59 2.75
CA GLU A 39 -2.91 -4.50 4.17
C GLU A 39 -2.58 -3.10 4.67
N ARG A 40 -3.33 -2.63 5.68
CA ARG A 40 -3.11 -1.34 6.29
C ARG A 40 -2.64 -1.49 7.73
N PHE A 41 -1.77 -0.55 8.13
CA PHE A 41 -1.12 -0.58 9.43
C PHE A 41 -1.20 0.79 10.09
N GLN A 42 -1.32 0.80 11.39
CA GLN A 42 -1.21 2.01 12.20
C GLN A 42 0.22 2.17 12.68
N SER A 43 0.79 3.36 12.52
CA SER A 43 2.11 3.66 13.10
C SER A 43 2.02 3.63 14.62
N LEU A 44 3.00 2.99 15.26
CA LEU A 44 3.08 2.93 16.72
C LEU A 44 3.69 4.20 17.32
N THR A 45 4.42 4.98 16.54
CA THR A 45 5.10 6.19 17.00
C THR A 45 4.40 7.48 16.57
N ASP A 46 3.57 7.42 15.52
CA ASP A 46 2.82 8.57 15.00
C ASP A 46 1.35 8.17 14.87
N PRO A 47 0.50 8.54 15.82
CA PRO A 47 -0.92 8.16 15.80
C PRO A 47 -1.70 8.76 14.62
N GLY A 48 -1.18 9.80 13.99
CA GLY A 48 -1.80 10.41 12.81
C GLY A 48 -1.41 9.76 11.49
N LYS A 49 -0.55 8.73 11.52
CA LYS A 49 0.02 8.13 10.31
C LYS A 49 -0.47 6.70 10.11
N LEU A 50 -0.95 6.41 8.91
CA LEU A 50 -1.31 5.07 8.47
C LEU A 50 -0.38 4.65 7.34
N LEU A 51 -0.16 3.34 7.21
CA LEU A 51 0.57 2.73 6.11
C LEU A 51 -0.36 1.81 5.34
N SER A 52 -0.42 1.97 4.02
CA SER A 52 -0.99 0.99 3.11
C SER A 52 0.17 0.31 2.38
N LEU A 53 0.28 -0.99 2.56
CA LEU A 53 1.30 -1.81 1.91
C LEU A 53 0.62 -2.77 0.95
N SER A 54 0.95 -2.66 -0.33
CA SER A 54 0.40 -3.53 -1.35
C SER A 54 1.49 -4.16 -2.19
N PHE A 55 1.20 -5.36 -2.71
CA PHE A 55 2.13 -6.12 -3.54
C PHE A 55 1.49 -6.41 -4.89
N TRP A 56 2.32 -6.34 -5.95
CA TRP A 56 1.91 -6.40 -7.33
C TRP A 56 2.92 -7.21 -8.15
N ARG A 57 2.42 -7.87 -9.18
CA ARG A 57 3.29 -8.62 -10.10
C ARG A 57 4.29 -7.71 -10.80
N ASP A 58 3.83 -6.54 -11.29
CA ASP A 58 4.63 -5.61 -12.07
C ASP A 58 4.04 -4.18 -12.01
N GLU A 59 4.77 -3.22 -12.56
CA GLU A 59 4.32 -1.83 -12.59
C GLU A 59 3.13 -1.60 -13.54
N ALA A 60 2.96 -2.43 -14.58
CA ALA A 60 1.83 -2.32 -15.49
C ALA A 60 0.50 -2.52 -14.75
N ALA A 61 0.46 -3.48 -13.81
CA ALA A 61 -0.71 -3.71 -12.98
C ALA A 61 -1.02 -2.49 -12.09
N ILE A 62 0.00 -1.87 -11.53
CA ILE A 62 -0.14 -0.65 -10.72
C ILE A 62 -0.67 0.50 -11.58
N GLN A 63 -0.16 0.64 -12.80
CA GLN A 63 -0.61 1.66 -13.75
C GLN A 63 -2.09 1.47 -14.09
N THR A 64 -2.51 0.24 -14.33
CA THR A 64 -3.93 -0.09 -14.58
C THR A 64 -4.80 0.36 -13.42
N TRP A 65 -4.39 0.08 -12.19
CA TRP A 65 -5.10 0.50 -10.99
C TRP A 65 -5.14 2.03 -10.87
N ARG A 66 -3.99 2.67 -11.03
CA ARG A 66 -3.86 4.12 -10.92
C ARG A 66 -4.78 4.86 -11.89
N ASN A 67 -5.03 4.30 -13.06
CA ASN A 67 -5.84 4.91 -14.11
C ASN A 67 -7.33 4.52 -14.05
N ARG A 68 -7.74 3.69 -13.10
CA ARG A 68 -9.16 3.39 -12.87
C ARG A 68 -9.91 4.65 -12.46
N PRO A 69 -11.12 4.91 -13.03
CA PRO A 69 -11.88 6.12 -12.69
C PRO A 69 -12.17 6.30 -11.21
N ALA A 70 -12.52 5.23 -10.50
CA ALA A 70 -12.79 5.28 -9.07
C ALA A 70 -11.54 5.67 -8.27
N HIS A 71 -10.37 5.15 -8.63
CA HIS A 71 -9.11 5.51 -7.97
C HIS A 71 -8.72 6.96 -8.24
N ARG A 72 -8.89 7.43 -9.48
CA ARG A 72 -8.64 8.83 -9.85
C ARG A 72 -9.55 9.78 -9.06
N ALA A 73 -10.81 9.46 -8.93
CA ALA A 73 -11.75 10.25 -8.15
C ALA A 73 -11.36 10.32 -6.66
N THR A 74 -10.92 9.20 -6.09
CA THR A 74 -10.44 9.14 -4.71
C THR A 74 -9.20 9.99 -4.50
N GLN A 75 -8.24 9.93 -5.43
CA GLN A 75 -7.03 10.76 -5.35
C GLN A 75 -7.37 12.26 -5.42
N ALA A 76 -8.30 12.64 -6.28
CA ALA A 76 -8.74 14.03 -6.37
C ALA A 76 -9.36 14.51 -5.04
N LYS A 77 -10.20 13.69 -4.40
CA LYS A 77 -10.73 13.95 -3.07
C LYS A 77 -9.63 14.11 -2.02
N GLY A 78 -8.67 13.19 -2.03
CA GLY A 78 -7.58 13.19 -1.06
C GLY A 78 -6.71 14.43 -1.15
N ARG A 79 -6.50 14.94 -2.38
CA ARG A 79 -5.65 16.10 -2.63
C ARG A 79 -6.40 17.44 -2.63
N ALA A 80 -7.72 17.43 -2.50
CA ALA A 80 -8.51 18.65 -2.43
C ALA A 80 -8.07 19.48 -1.22
N LYS A 81 -8.10 20.80 -1.36
CA LYS A 81 -7.72 21.72 -0.30
C LYS A 81 -8.92 22.06 0.59
N GLY A 82 -8.64 22.48 1.82
CA GLY A 82 -9.65 22.90 2.76
C GLY A 82 -10.45 21.73 3.34
N ARG A 83 -11.73 21.94 3.64
CA ARG A 83 -12.59 20.95 4.30
C ARG A 83 -12.87 19.72 3.44
N ALA A 84 -12.74 19.83 2.13
CA ALA A 84 -12.93 18.71 1.21
C ALA A 84 -11.71 17.79 1.16
N GLY A 85 -10.56 18.22 1.65
CA GLY A 85 -9.32 17.44 1.66
C GLY A 85 -9.34 16.32 2.68
N VAL A 86 -9.09 15.10 2.22
CA VAL A 86 -9.02 13.90 3.09
C VAL A 86 -7.59 13.69 3.61
N PHE A 87 -6.58 14.13 2.86
CA PHE A 87 -5.17 13.96 3.23
C PHE A 87 -4.58 15.26 3.77
N ALA A 88 -3.96 15.21 4.94
CA ALA A 88 -3.05 16.26 5.39
C ALA A 88 -1.70 16.13 4.66
N GLY A 89 -1.29 14.91 4.35
CA GLY A 89 -0.09 14.62 3.59
C GLY A 89 -0.01 13.15 3.22
N TYR A 90 0.87 12.83 2.28
CA TYR A 90 1.17 11.44 1.95
C TYR A 90 2.56 11.33 1.33
N ARG A 91 3.10 10.13 1.40
CA ARG A 91 4.31 9.76 0.67
C ARG A 91 4.14 8.38 0.08
N LEU A 92 4.43 8.26 -1.20
CA LEU A 92 4.28 7.00 -1.91
C LEU A 92 5.64 6.57 -2.46
N ARG A 93 6.00 5.31 -2.20
CA ARG A 93 7.18 4.69 -2.77
C ARG A 93 6.77 3.43 -3.50
N ILE A 94 7.34 3.23 -4.69
CA ILE A 94 7.20 2.00 -5.46
C ILE A 94 8.58 1.35 -5.45
N ALA A 95 8.67 0.13 -4.96
CA ALA A 95 9.94 -0.54 -4.74
C ALA A 95 9.90 -1.98 -5.29
N GLY A 96 10.99 -2.40 -5.91
CA GLY A 96 11.15 -3.79 -6.30
C GLY A 96 11.45 -4.66 -5.08
N VAL A 97 10.78 -5.78 -4.95
CA VAL A 97 11.06 -6.77 -3.90
C VAL A 97 12.23 -7.63 -4.38
N ILE A 98 13.38 -7.47 -3.76
CA ILE A 98 14.61 -8.17 -4.14
C ILE A 98 14.54 -9.62 -3.66
N ARG A 99 14.08 -9.85 -2.43
CA ARG A 99 13.92 -11.17 -1.83
C ARG A 99 12.65 -11.18 -1.00
N ASP A 100 12.01 -12.33 -0.98
CA ASP A 100 10.82 -12.58 -0.17
C ASP A 100 10.99 -13.95 0.48
N TYR A 101 11.20 -13.97 1.79
CA TYR A 101 11.37 -15.19 2.55
C TYR A 101 10.88 -14.99 3.97
N GLY A 102 10.59 -16.10 4.63
CA GLY A 102 10.06 -16.10 5.99
C GLY A 102 10.76 -17.12 6.87
N MET A 103 10.15 -17.43 8.00
CA MET A 103 10.70 -18.39 8.95
C MET A 103 10.73 -19.81 8.38
N THR A 104 9.73 -20.17 7.56
CA THR A 104 9.58 -21.52 6.99
C THR A 104 9.83 -21.56 5.49
N ASP A 105 9.39 -20.55 4.74
CA ASP A 105 9.68 -20.41 3.33
C ASP A 105 11.01 -19.67 3.17
N ARG A 106 12.07 -20.45 2.96
CA ARG A 106 13.45 -19.97 2.98
C ARG A 106 14.11 -19.98 1.61
N ALA A 107 13.36 -20.20 0.54
CA ALA A 107 13.92 -20.38 -0.80
C ALA A 107 14.75 -19.18 -1.27
N GLN A 108 14.33 -17.97 -0.95
CA GLN A 108 15.02 -16.74 -1.34
C GLN A 108 15.93 -16.16 -0.25
N ALA A 109 16.09 -16.85 0.87
CA ALA A 109 16.97 -16.38 1.94
C ALA A 109 18.43 -16.30 1.42
N PRO A 110 19.18 -15.26 1.82
CA PRO A 110 20.60 -15.16 1.44
C PRO A 110 21.41 -16.35 1.95
N ALA A 111 22.48 -16.70 1.25
CA ALA A 111 23.30 -17.85 1.59
C ALA A 111 23.86 -17.80 3.02
N ASP A 112 24.29 -16.63 3.46
CA ASP A 112 24.80 -16.43 4.83
C ASP A 112 23.70 -16.63 5.89
N SER A 113 22.48 -16.18 5.61
CA SER A 113 21.35 -16.41 6.50
C SER A 113 20.97 -17.88 6.56
N ARG A 114 20.98 -18.60 5.44
CA ARG A 114 20.74 -20.04 5.39
C ARG A 114 21.77 -20.80 6.19
N ALA A 115 23.05 -20.47 6.02
CA ALA A 115 24.14 -21.11 6.75
C ALA A 115 24.00 -20.93 8.26
N ALA A 116 23.54 -19.77 8.72
CA ALA A 116 23.42 -19.45 10.14
C ALA A 116 22.17 -20.07 10.80
N HIS A 117 21.04 -20.18 10.07
CA HIS A 117 19.73 -20.47 10.67
C HIS A 117 19.09 -21.77 10.17
N ASP A 118 19.48 -22.30 9.00
CA ASP A 118 18.84 -23.46 8.40
C ASP A 118 19.65 -24.75 8.56
N ALA A 119 20.78 -24.65 9.25
CA ALA A 119 21.69 -25.79 9.47
C ALA A 119 21.11 -26.86 10.40
#